data_71c75b828621a92876b88ab247739b38
#
_entry.id   71c75b828621a92876b88ab247739b38
#
_cell.length_a   1.000
_cell.length_b   1.000
_cell.length_c   1.000
_cell.angle_alpha   90.00
_cell.angle_beta   90.00
_cell.angle_gamma   90.00
#
_symmetry.space_group_name_H-M   'P 1'
#
loop_
_entity.id
_entity.type
_entity.pdbx_description
1 polymer ?
#
loop_
_entity_poly.entity_id
_entity_poly.type
_entity_poly.pdbx_seq_one_letter_code
_entity_poly.pdbx_strand_id
1 'polypeptide(L)'
;MFGTAGRRAVEERLHGLRAELGADFCILNGENVADGAGITPKLADKLLAAGADVITLGNHVWRRDGIGSYLEKSERVIRPANMSRNAPGRGLTVVDGVAVINMIGSLFLDAPVNPFEQVDALVAEAREQAQAIVVDFHAEATSEKVAMARWLDGRVTAVIGVEADLAIRRMRTGMPVRFYPAEGGVRIEGALVECADDGRATSIETLRISVP
;
A
#
# COMPACT_ATOMS: atom_id res chain seq x y z
N MET A 1 7.66 -0.71 3.85
CA MET A 1 8.31 -0.80 5.19
C MET A 1 9.18 -2.04 5.22
N PHE A 2 10.44 -1.94 5.66
CA PHE A 2 11.39 -3.03 5.57
C PHE A 2 12.16 -3.21 6.90
N GLY A 3 12.27 -4.47 7.35
CA GLY A 3 13.09 -4.84 8.50
C GLY A 3 12.60 -4.32 9.86
N THR A 4 13.35 -4.66 10.91
CA THR A 4 13.02 -4.30 12.28
C THR A 4 13.08 -2.78 12.53
N ALA A 5 14.06 -2.09 11.95
CA ALA A 5 14.23 -0.64 12.11
C ALA A 5 13.05 0.14 11.52
N GLY A 6 12.65 -0.17 10.27
CA GLY A 6 11.50 0.48 9.63
C GLY A 6 10.18 0.19 10.35
N ARG A 7 10.01 -1.04 10.84
CA ARG A 7 8.84 -1.43 11.62
C ARG A 7 8.76 -0.65 12.94
N ARG A 8 9.85 -0.60 13.68
CA ARG A 8 9.94 0.11 14.95
C ARG A 8 9.67 1.61 14.78
N ALA A 9 10.21 2.23 13.73
CA ALA A 9 9.96 3.62 13.41
C ALA A 9 8.45 3.91 13.23
N VAL A 10 7.73 3.03 12.55
CA VAL A 10 6.27 3.18 12.37
C VAL A 10 5.55 2.93 13.70
N GLU A 11 5.85 1.84 14.41
CA GLU A 11 5.22 1.51 15.69
C GLU A 11 5.36 2.65 16.72
N GLU A 12 6.51 3.32 16.76
CA GLU A 12 6.79 4.39 17.72
C GLU A 12 6.30 5.78 17.28
N ARG A 13 6.24 6.05 15.97
CA ARG A 13 6.02 7.40 15.43
C ARG A 13 4.66 7.65 14.79
N LEU A 14 3.99 6.59 14.28
CA LEU A 14 2.83 6.77 13.42
C LEU A 14 1.70 7.55 14.09
N HIS A 15 1.39 7.21 15.35
CA HIS A 15 0.31 7.88 16.10
C HIS A 15 0.58 9.38 16.30
N GLY A 16 1.82 9.74 16.71
CA GLY A 16 2.23 11.13 16.86
C GLY A 16 2.25 11.87 15.52
N LEU A 17 2.75 11.20 14.48
CA LEU A 17 2.82 11.77 13.14
C LEU A 17 1.44 12.09 12.55
N ARG A 18 0.45 11.23 12.76
CA ARG A 18 -0.95 11.51 12.37
C ARG A 18 -1.46 12.80 13.01
N ALA A 19 -1.21 12.96 14.31
CA ALA A 19 -1.61 14.18 15.04
C ALA A 19 -0.84 15.42 14.55
N GLU A 20 0.46 15.31 14.33
CA GLU A 20 1.31 16.40 13.81
C GLU A 20 0.86 16.87 12.41
N LEU A 21 0.43 15.95 11.56
CA LEU A 21 -0.03 16.23 10.19
C LEU A 21 -1.53 16.52 10.09
N GLY A 22 -2.31 16.34 11.16
CA GLY A 22 -3.76 16.42 11.12
C GLY A 22 -4.40 15.36 10.20
N ALA A 23 -3.78 14.20 10.09
CA ALA A 23 -4.24 13.16 9.16
C ALA A 23 -5.38 12.32 9.78
N ASP A 24 -6.57 12.41 9.19
CA ASP A 24 -7.77 11.69 9.63
C ASP A 24 -7.70 10.20 9.27
N PHE A 25 -7.01 9.85 8.19
CA PHE A 25 -6.94 8.50 7.66
C PHE A 25 -5.50 8.11 7.27
N CYS A 26 -5.12 6.86 7.56
CA CYS A 26 -3.77 6.37 7.30
C CYS A 26 -3.79 5.01 6.59
N ILE A 27 -3.27 4.98 5.37
CA ILE A 27 -3.02 3.74 4.63
C ILE A 27 -1.54 3.41 4.75
N LEU A 28 -1.23 2.17 5.13
CA LEU A 28 0.13 1.70 5.32
C LEU A 28 0.41 0.50 4.40
N ASN A 29 1.46 0.57 3.60
CA ASN A 29 1.91 -0.62 2.87
C ASN A 29 2.73 -1.52 3.78
N GLY A 30 2.22 -2.73 4.03
CA GLY A 30 2.80 -3.75 4.92
C GLY A 30 3.47 -4.91 4.19
N GLU A 31 3.59 -4.86 2.87
CA GLU A 31 4.04 -5.99 2.06
C GLU A 31 5.36 -6.60 2.51
N ASN A 32 6.33 -5.77 2.93
CA ASN A 32 7.69 -6.19 3.23
C ASN A 32 8.05 -6.10 4.72
N VAL A 33 7.06 -6.00 5.60
CA VAL A 33 7.27 -5.75 7.02
C VAL A 33 7.88 -6.93 7.78
N ALA A 34 7.63 -8.17 7.34
CA ALA A 34 8.20 -9.37 7.93
C ALA A 34 9.54 -9.71 7.26
N ASP A 35 10.60 -9.03 7.69
CA ASP A 35 11.97 -9.24 7.23
C ASP A 35 12.13 -9.17 5.70
N GLY A 36 11.41 -8.22 5.08
CA GLY A 36 11.52 -7.93 3.66
C GLY A 36 10.60 -8.73 2.75
N ALA A 37 9.73 -9.59 3.28
CA ALA A 37 8.79 -10.35 2.47
C ALA A 37 7.54 -10.76 3.27
N GLY A 38 6.40 -10.21 2.90
CA GLY A 38 5.10 -10.51 3.49
C GLY A 38 4.86 -9.86 4.86
N ILE A 39 3.75 -10.22 5.46
CA ILE A 39 3.29 -9.79 6.78
C ILE A 39 2.76 -10.99 7.57
N THR A 40 2.96 -11.01 8.87
CA THR A 40 2.32 -12.00 9.76
C THR A 40 1.08 -11.40 10.42
N PRO A 41 0.10 -12.21 10.86
CA PRO A 41 -1.06 -11.73 11.62
C PRO A 41 -0.67 -10.81 12.79
N LYS A 42 0.30 -11.24 13.59
CA LYS A 42 0.79 -10.46 14.74
C LYS A 42 1.37 -9.10 14.37
N LEU A 43 2.04 -9.01 13.22
CA LEU A 43 2.58 -7.73 12.72
C LEU A 43 1.47 -6.84 12.18
N ALA A 44 0.49 -7.41 11.50
CA ALA A 44 -0.69 -6.68 11.05
C ALA A 44 -1.44 -6.04 12.22
N ASP A 45 -1.72 -6.82 13.28
CA ASP A 45 -2.38 -6.30 14.49
C ASP A 45 -1.59 -5.16 15.15
N LYS A 46 -0.25 -5.28 15.22
CA LYS A 46 0.60 -4.22 15.77
C LYS A 46 0.56 -2.92 14.96
N LEU A 47 0.56 -3.02 13.64
CA LEU A 47 0.51 -1.85 12.77
C LEU A 47 -0.86 -1.16 12.81
N LEU A 48 -1.94 -1.95 12.88
CA LEU A 48 -3.28 -1.41 13.11
C LEU A 48 -3.37 -0.70 14.47
N ALA A 49 -2.80 -1.32 15.52
CA ALA A 49 -2.75 -0.71 16.86
C ALA A 49 -1.85 0.54 16.91
N ALA A 50 -0.84 0.64 16.05
CA ALA A 50 0.03 1.83 15.94
C ALA A 50 -0.66 3.02 15.23
N GLY A 51 -1.84 2.80 14.62
CA GLY A 51 -2.64 3.87 14.01
C GLY A 51 -2.84 3.75 12.49
N ALA A 52 -2.53 2.62 11.87
CA ALA A 52 -2.94 2.39 10.49
C ALA A 52 -4.45 2.08 10.44
N ASP A 53 -5.19 2.72 9.54
CA ASP A 53 -6.60 2.43 9.31
C ASP A 53 -6.76 1.28 8.33
N VAL A 54 -5.95 1.24 7.28
CA VAL A 54 -5.90 0.14 6.31
C VAL A 54 -4.46 -0.25 6.03
N ILE A 55 -4.20 -1.54 5.92
CA ILE A 55 -2.91 -2.08 5.48
C ILE A 55 -3.08 -2.73 4.12
N THR A 56 -2.31 -2.25 3.14
CA THR A 56 -2.21 -2.82 1.80
C THR A 56 -1.02 -3.77 1.69
N LEU A 57 -1.11 -4.73 0.80
CA LEU A 57 -0.08 -5.72 0.55
C LEU A 57 0.35 -5.69 -0.93
N GLY A 58 1.21 -6.62 -1.33
CA GLY A 58 1.70 -6.73 -2.70
C GLY A 58 1.94 -8.19 -3.11
N ASN A 59 2.92 -8.42 -3.98
CA ASN A 59 3.22 -9.75 -4.50
C ASN A 59 3.77 -10.74 -3.45
N HIS A 60 4.25 -10.27 -2.30
CA HIS A 60 4.72 -11.13 -1.20
C HIS A 60 3.63 -11.53 -0.21
N VAL A 61 2.36 -11.28 -0.51
CA VAL A 61 1.24 -11.52 0.43
C VAL A 61 1.21 -12.93 1.03
N TRP A 62 1.59 -13.95 0.25
CA TRP A 62 1.54 -15.36 0.68
C TRP A 62 2.85 -15.89 1.30
N ARG A 63 3.82 -15.01 1.59
CA ARG A 63 5.15 -15.42 2.06
C ARG A 63 5.20 -15.82 3.53
N ARG A 64 4.13 -15.58 4.31
CA ARG A 64 4.09 -15.89 5.75
C ARG A 64 2.91 -16.77 6.10
N ASP A 65 3.17 -17.74 6.98
CA ASP A 65 2.13 -18.66 7.45
C ASP A 65 1.02 -17.92 8.21
N GLY A 66 -0.19 -18.46 8.11
CA GLY A 66 -1.37 -17.94 8.79
C GLY A 66 -1.99 -16.68 8.19
N ILE A 67 -1.33 -16.04 7.21
CA ILE A 67 -1.85 -14.80 6.62
C ILE A 67 -3.16 -15.03 5.84
N GLY A 68 -3.31 -16.17 5.16
CA GLY A 68 -4.53 -16.48 4.42
C GLY A 68 -5.76 -16.45 5.32
N SER A 69 -5.76 -17.23 6.40
CA SER A 69 -6.87 -17.27 7.37
C SER A 69 -7.11 -15.95 8.09
N TYR A 70 -6.06 -15.12 8.22
CA TYR A 70 -6.19 -13.79 8.78
C TYR A 70 -6.90 -12.84 7.80
N LEU A 71 -6.52 -12.86 6.53
CA LEU A 71 -7.11 -12.03 5.48
C LEU A 71 -8.59 -12.34 5.24
N GLU A 72 -9.02 -13.60 5.40
CA GLU A 72 -10.44 -13.97 5.31
C GLU A 72 -11.31 -13.22 6.32
N LYS A 73 -10.77 -12.92 7.49
CA LYS A 73 -11.48 -12.29 8.62
C LYS A 73 -11.25 -10.78 8.69
N SER A 74 -10.14 -10.30 8.11
CA SER A 74 -9.77 -8.90 8.22
C SER A 74 -10.52 -8.04 7.18
N GLU A 75 -11.04 -6.92 7.66
CA GLU A 75 -11.59 -5.86 6.81
C GLU A 75 -10.59 -4.73 6.55
N ARG A 76 -9.53 -4.67 7.35
CA ARG A 76 -8.55 -3.57 7.34
C ARG A 76 -7.20 -3.96 6.76
N VAL A 77 -6.97 -5.24 6.49
CA VAL A 77 -5.77 -5.72 5.80
C VAL A 77 -6.19 -6.35 4.49
N ILE A 78 -5.76 -5.76 3.39
CA ILE A 78 -6.21 -6.12 2.05
C ILE A 78 -5.06 -6.55 1.16
N ARG A 79 -5.32 -7.50 0.28
CA ARG A 79 -4.40 -8.00 -0.73
C ARG A 79 -4.68 -7.39 -2.10
N PRO A 80 -3.78 -7.50 -3.08
CA PRO A 80 -4.09 -7.08 -4.44
C PRO A 80 -5.36 -7.72 -4.98
N ALA A 81 -6.28 -6.90 -5.50
CA ALA A 81 -7.59 -7.33 -6.00
C ALA A 81 -7.47 -8.20 -7.25
N ASN A 82 -6.47 -7.90 -8.10
CA ASN A 82 -6.22 -8.63 -9.35
C ASN A 82 -5.42 -9.94 -9.18
N MET A 83 -5.42 -10.48 -7.97
CA MET A 83 -5.09 -11.88 -7.71
C MET A 83 -6.29 -12.79 -7.97
N SER A 84 -6.08 -14.12 -7.88
CA SER A 84 -7.17 -15.08 -8.06
C SER A 84 -8.40 -14.72 -7.19
N ARG A 85 -9.59 -14.81 -7.78
CA ARG A 85 -10.85 -14.59 -7.05
C ARG A 85 -11.08 -15.60 -5.92
N ASN A 86 -10.45 -16.78 -6.01
CA ASN A 86 -10.51 -17.81 -4.99
C ASN A 86 -9.47 -17.63 -3.89
N ALA A 87 -8.61 -16.63 -3.99
CA ALA A 87 -7.62 -16.34 -2.95
C ALA A 87 -8.31 -15.73 -1.71
N PRO A 88 -7.89 -16.11 -0.49
CA PRO A 88 -8.47 -15.58 0.73
C PRO A 88 -8.31 -14.06 0.86
N GLY A 89 -9.28 -13.41 1.48
CA GLY A 89 -9.29 -11.97 1.70
C GLY A 89 -9.81 -11.15 0.51
N ARG A 90 -9.76 -9.85 0.66
CA ARG A 90 -10.35 -8.87 -0.29
C ARG A 90 -9.29 -7.91 -0.82
N GLY A 91 -9.58 -7.25 -1.94
CA GLY A 91 -8.70 -6.24 -2.54
C GLY A 91 -9.29 -4.82 -2.55
N LEU A 92 -10.54 -4.70 -2.12
CA LEU A 92 -11.26 -3.45 -1.87
C LEU A 92 -11.82 -3.49 -0.45
N THR A 93 -11.69 -2.40 0.28
CA THR A 93 -12.37 -2.18 1.56
C THR A 93 -12.81 -0.74 1.70
N VAL A 94 -13.83 -0.51 2.54
CA VAL A 94 -14.28 0.84 2.91
C VAL A 94 -14.22 0.95 4.42
N VAL A 95 -13.47 1.91 4.91
CA VAL A 95 -13.28 2.21 6.33
C VAL A 95 -13.47 3.72 6.51
N ASP A 96 -14.32 4.11 7.45
CA ASP A 96 -14.60 5.51 7.80
C ASP A 96 -14.88 6.41 6.58
N GLY A 97 -15.60 5.88 5.57
CA GLY A 97 -15.98 6.62 4.36
C GLY A 97 -14.88 6.73 3.29
N VAL A 98 -13.74 6.10 3.50
CA VAL A 98 -12.64 6.03 2.53
C VAL A 98 -12.57 4.63 1.93
N ALA A 99 -12.70 4.52 0.62
CA ALA A 99 -12.46 3.28 -0.12
C ALA A 99 -10.98 3.14 -0.44
N VAL A 100 -10.43 1.97 -0.14
CA VAL A 100 -9.04 1.63 -0.47
C VAL A 100 -9.03 0.41 -1.39
N ILE A 101 -8.46 0.56 -2.56
CA ILE A 101 -8.27 -0.51 -3.55
C ILE A 101 -6.78 -0.83 -3.62
N ASN A 102 -6.43 -2.08 -3.40
CA ASN A 102 -5.05 -2.55 -3.58
C ASN A 102 -4.94 -3.31 -4.90
N MET A 103 -3.97 -2.95 -5.71
CA MET A 103 -3.73 -3.56 -7.02
C MET A 103 -2.25 -3.89 -7.18
N ILE A 104 -1.94 -4.86 -8.03
CA ILE A 104 -0.57 -5.22 -8.43
C ILE A 104 -0.41 -5.06 -9.94
N GLY A 105 0.74 -4.53 -10.36
CA GLY A 105 1.11 -4.42 -11.76
C GLY A 105 1.37 -5.78 -12.41
N SER A 106 1.37 -5.81 -13.72
CA SER A 106 1.61 -7.00 -14.53
C SER A 106 3.01 -7.03 -15.16
N LEU A 107 3.64 -5.88 -15.32
CA LEU A 107 5.00 -5.82 -15.84
C LEU A 107 5.99 -6.23 -14.75
N PHE A 108 6.71 -7.31 -15.01
CA PHE A 108 7.70 -7.92 -14.10
C PHE A 108 7.14 -8.55 -12.82
N LEU A 109 5.81 -8.62 -12.69
CA LEU A 109 5.11 -9.25 -11.58
C LEU A 109 4.11 -10.27 -12.12
N ASP A 110 3.91 -11.36 -11.40
CA ASP A 110 2.97 -12.43 -11.78
C ASP A 110 1.54 -12.07 -11.36
N ALA A 111 0.96 -11.04 -11.98
CA ALA A 111 -0.44 -10.69 -11.78
C ALA A 111 -1.33 -11.63 -12.59
N PRO A 112 -2.24 -12.41 -11.99
CA PRO A 112 -3.12 -13.32 -12.72
C PRO A 112 -4.13 -12.62 -13.63
N VAL A 113 -4.51 -11.38 -13.27
CA VAL A 113 -5.45 -10.55 -14.02
C VAL A 113 -4.82 -9.20 -14.32
N ASN A 114 -4.98 -8.73 -15.57
CA ASN A 114 -4.51 -7.41 -15.96
C ASN A 114 -5.17 -6.32 -15.08
N PRO A 115 -4.38 -5.47 -14.40
CA PRO A 115 -4.93 -4.45 -13.51
C PRO A 115 -5.87 -3.47 -14.20
N PHE A 116 -5.62 -3.13 -15.47
CA PHE A 116 -6.46 -2.19 -16.23
C PHE A 116 -7.82 -2.77 -16.62
N GLU A 117 -7.93 -4.10 -16.73
CA GLU A 117 -9.22 -4.76 -17.00
C GLU A 117 -10.12 -4.82 -15.76
N GLN A 118 -9.53 -4.82 -14.57
CA GLN A 118 -10.27 -5.02 -13.33
C GLN A 118 -10.55 -3.73 -12.57
N VAL A 119 -9.67 -2.73 -12.66
CA VAL A 119 -9.74 -1.52 -11.85
C VAL A 119 -11.03 -0.72 -12.05
N ASP A 120 -11.58 -0.71 -13.27
CA ASP A 120 -12.80 0.04 -13.58
C ASP A 120 -14.02 -0.47 -12.79
N ALA A 121 -14.16 -1.78 -12.68
CA ALA A 121 -15.24 -2.40 -11.91
C ALA A 121 -15.08 -2.12 -10.39
N LEU A 122 -13.84 -2.18 -9.89
CA LEU A 122 -13.54 -1.90 -8.49
C LEU A 122 -13.78 -0.43 -8.13
N VAL A 123 -13.43 0.50 -9.02
CA VAL A 123 -13.71 1.94 -8.83
C VAL A 123 -15.21 2.21 -8.86
N ALA A 124 -15.97 1.54 -9.73
CA ALA A 124 -17.42 1.66 -9.76
C ALA A 124 -18.04 1.16 -8.45
N GLU A 125 -17.63 -0.03 -7.97
CA GLU A 125 -18.07 -0.59 -6.69
C GLU A 125 -17.70 0.29 -5.49
N ALA A 126 -16.47 0.83 -5.47
CA ALA A 126 -16.01 1.73 -4.42
C ALA A 126 -16.84 3.02 -4.36
N ARG A 127 -17.20 3.58 -5.51
CA ARG A 127 -17.95 4.82 -5.62
C ARG A 127 -19.38 4.72 -5.09
N GLU A 128 -19.97 3.53 -5.07
CA GLU A 128 -21.27 3.30 -4.46
C GLU A 128 -21.22 3.41 -2.92
N GLN A 129 -20.03 3.27 -2.31
CA GLN A 129 -19.86 3.13 -0.88
C GLN A 129 -19.06 4.28 -0.24
N ALA A 130 -18.26 5.01 -1.02
CA ALA A 130 -17.39 6.06 -0.52
C ALA A 130 -17.18 7.17 -1.55
N GLN A 131 -16.95 8.39 -1.07
CA GLN A 131 -16.60 9.52 -1.93
C GLN A 131 -15.09 9.58 -2.17
N ALA A 132 -14.29 9.38 -1.14
CA ALA A 132 -12.85 9.31 -1.25
C ALA A 132 -12.41 7.87 -1.65
N ILE A 133 -11.68 7.76 -2.76
CA ILE A 133 -11.18 6.48 -3.28
C ILE A 133 -9.68 6.58 -3.47
N VAL A 134 -8.93 5.74 -2.79
CA VAL A 134 -7.47 5.65 -2.92
C VAL A 134 -7.10 4.30 -3.54
N VAL A 135 -6.27 4.34 -4.57
CA VAL A 135 -5.72 3.13 -5.21
C VAL A 135 -4.25 3.01 -4.82
N ASP A 136 -3.90 1.96 -4.07
CA ASP A 136 -2.50 1.56 -3.84
C ASP A 136 -2.10 0.59 -4.95
N PHE A 137 -1.25 1.06 -5.84
CA PHE A 137 -0.80 0.32 -7.00
C PHE A 137 0.64 -0.14 -6.85
N HIS A 138 0.81 -1.38 -6.42
CA HIS A 138 2.10 -2.01 -6.27
C HIS A 138 2.63 -2.50 -7.63
N ALA A 139 3.54 -1.76 -8.24
CA ALA A 139 4.08 -2.08 -9.56
C ALA A 139 5.59 -1.80 -9.64
N GLU A 140 6.31 -2.68 -10.32
CA GLU A 140 7.75 -2.52 -10.56
C GLU A 140 8.04 -1.44 -11.61
N ALA A 141 7.26 -1.41 -12.69
CA ALA A 141 7.47 -0.48 -13.79
C ALA A 141 6.88 0.91 -13.50
N THR A 142 7.72 1.94 -13.55
CA THR A 142 7.26 3.34 -13.42
C THR A 142 6.25 3.71 -14.52
N SER A 143 6.42 3.20 -15.72
CA SER A 143 5.50 3.42 -16.84
C SER A 143 4.09 2.88 -16.53
N GLU A 144 3.98 1.74 -15.87
CA GLU A 144 2.71 1.15 -15.48
C GLU A 144 2.03 1.97 -14.38
N LYS A 145 2.79 2.49 -13.42
CA LYS A 145 2.27 3.43 -12.39
C LYS A 145 1.74 4.72 -13.00
N VAL A 146 2.50 5.32 -13.92
CA VAL A 146 2.08 6.53 -14.64
C VAL A 146 0.83 6.27 -15.50
N ALA A 147 0.78 5.12 -16.18
CA ALA A 147 -0.38 4.75 -16.98
C ALA A 147 -1.64 4.58 -16.10
N MET A 148 -1.53 3.90 -14.96
CA MET A 148 -2.63 3.73 -14.02
C MET A 148 -3.13 5.07 -13.46
N ALA A 149 -2.21 5.95 -13.07
CA ALA A 149 -2.57 7.28 -12.58
C ALA A 149 -3.33 8.10 -13.64
N ARG A 150 -2.89 8.05 -14.90
CA ARG A 150 -3.59 8.72 -16.02
C ARG A 150 -4.93 8.08 -16.35
N TRP A 151 -5.04 6.75 -16.27
CA TRP A 151 -6.28 6.04 -16.51
C TRP A 151 -7.36 6.38 -15.50
N LEU A 152 -6.95 6.63 -14.26
CA LEU A 152 -7.84 6.95 -13.15
C LEU A 152 -7.97 8.45 -12.84
N ASP A 153 -7.32 9.31 -13.61
CA ASP A 153 -7.38 10.75 -13.42
C ASP A 153 -8.83 11.28 -13.47
N GLY A 154 -9.18 12.09 -12.47
CA GLY A 154 -10.54 12.58 -12.27
C GLY A 154 -11.58 11.53 -11.80
N ARG A 155 -11.16 10.28 -11.61
CA ARG A 155 -12.05 9.17 -11.23
C ARG A 155 -11.84 8.66 -9.81
N VAL A 156 -10.70 8.95 -9.21
CA VAL A 156 -10.34 8.58 -7.83
C VAL A 156 -9.66 9.76 -7.15
N THR A 157 -9.60 9.72 -5.81
CA THR A 157 -8.93 10.76 -5.01
C THR A 157 -7.43 10.74 -5.24
N ALA A 158 -6.82 9.55 -5.20
CA ALA A 158 -5.39 9.39 -5.41
C ALA A 158 -5.02 8.00 -5.93
N VAL A 159 -3.94 7.95 -6.72
CA VAL A 159 -3.23 6.72 -7.07
C VAL A 159 -1.83 6.81 -6.46
N ILE A 160 -1.53 5.93 -5.53
CA ILE A 160 -0.22 5.86 -4.88
C ILE A 160 0.54 4.67 -5.45
N GLY A 161 1.63 4.97 -6.13
CA GLY A 161 2.52 3.94 -6.66
C GLY A 161 3.54 3.51 -5.61
N VAL A 162 3.52 2.25 -5.21
CA VAL A 162 4.52 1.67 -4.30
C VAL A 162 5.58 0.94 -5.11
N GLU A 163 6.85 1.21 -4.79
CA GLU A 163 8.01 0.57 -5.41
C GLU A 163 9.03 0.21 -4.33
N ALA A 164 9.70 -0.92 -4.51
CA ALA A 164 10.88 -1.21 -3.71
C ALA A 164 12.10 -0.47 -4.32
N ASP A 165 12.76 0.39 -3.57
CA ASP A 165 13.97 1.18 -3.93
C ASP A 165 15.14 0.35 -4.51
N LEU A 166 14.97 -0.92 -4.57
CA LEU A 166 15.97 -1.94 -4.89
C LEU A 166 16.10 -2.19 -6.38
N ALA A 167 15.10 -1.81 -7.17
CA ALA A 167 15.13 -1.84 -8.61
C ALA A 167 16.25 -0.93 -9.16
N ILE A 168 16.45 0.25 -8.57
CA ILE A 168 17.45 1.23 -9.01
C ILE A 168 18.86 0.65 -8.91
N ARG A 169 19.21 -0.03 -7.81
CA ARG A 169 20.53 -0.60 -7.64
C ARG A 169 20.79 -1.76 -8.60
N ARG A 170 19.79 -2.63 -8.77
CA ARG A 170 19.84 -3.72 -9.74
C ARG A 170 19.94 -3.21 -11.18
N MET A 171 19.18 -2.19 -11.54
CA MET A 171 19.23 -1.55 -12.86
C MET A 171 20.57 -0.87 -13.13
N ARG A 172 21.19 -0.22 -12.13
CA ARG A 172 22.49 0.43 -12.29
C ARG A 172 23.66 -0.54 -12.42
N THR A 173 23.58 -1.70 -11.80
CA THR A 173 24.73 -2.62 -11.71
C THR A 173 24.55 -3.89 -12.53
N GLY A 174 23.32 -4.24 -12.96
CA GLY A 174 23.02 -5.51 -13.62
C GLY A 174 23.22 -6.75 -12.73
N MET A 175 23.58 -6.55 -11.45
CA MET A 175 23.95 -7.62 -10.53
C MET A 175 22.78 -8.04 -9.63
N PRO A 176 22.65 -9.34 -9.28
CA PRO A 176 21.75 -9.75 -8.21
C PRO A 176 22.15 -9.04 -6.90
N VAL A 177 21.22 -8.35 -6.27
CA VAL A 177 21.47 -7.63 -5.02
C VAL A 177 20.75 -8.33 -3.88
N ARG A 178 21.48 -8.71 -2.82
CA ARG A 178 20.87 -9.07 -1.54
C ARG A 178 20.49 -7.79 -0.78
N PHE A 179 19.34 -7.85 -0.16
CA PHE A 179 18.78 -6.75 0.60
C PHE A 179 19.10 -6.92 2.07
N TYR A 180 19.67 -5.90 2.65
CA TYR A 180 19.90 -5.82 4.08
C TYR A 180 19.13 -4.62 4.64
N PRO A 181 18.50 -4.73 5.82
CA PRO A 181 17.94 -3.57 6.50
C PRO A 181 19.00 -2.48 6.63
N ALA A 182 18.62 -1.23 6.42
CA ALA A 182 19.52 -0.11 6.67
C ALA A 182 19.86 -0.06 8.17
N GLU A 183 21.16 0.10 8.50
CA GLU A 183 21.63 0.21 9.88
C GLU A 183 21.51 1.63 10.45
N GLY A 184 21.08 2.59 9.61
CA GLY A 184 20.89 3.99 10.01
C GLY A 184 20.14 4.79 8.95
N GLY A 185 19.77 6.04 9.29
CA GLY A 185 19.05 6.93 8.37
C GLY A 185 17.63 6.42 8.06
N VAL A 186 16.95 5.87 9.05
CA VAL A 186 15.55 5.40 8.90
C VAL A 186 14.65 6.57 8.54
N ARG A 187 13.81 6.40 7.53
CA ARG A 187 12.85 7.41 7.09
C ARG A 187 11.46 6.80 6.95
N ILE A 188 10.46 7.61 7.27
CA ILE A 188 9.06 7.36 6.90
C ILE A 188 8.82 8.15 5.63
N GLU A 189 8.46 7.47 4.56
CA GLU A 189 8.14 8.07 3.27
C GLU A 189 6.70 7.74 2.89
N GLY A 190 6.01 8.71 2.29
CA GLY A 190 4.61 8.58 1.92
C GLY A 190 4.10 9.80 1.19
N ALA A 191 2.80 9.95 1.11
CA ALA A 191 2.12 11.13 0.61
C ALA A 191 1.03 11.58 1.59
N LEU A 192 0.91 12.89 1.79
CA LEU A 192 -0.24 13.52 2.42
C LEU A 192 -1.18 13.98 1.31
N VAL A 193 -2.42 13.51 1.36
CA VAL A 193 -3.46 13.85 0.39
C VAL A 193 -4.57 14.58 1.13
N GLU A 194 -4.86 15.81 0.73
CA GLU A 194 -6.05 16.52 1.17
C GLU A 194 -7.16 16.32 0.15
N CYS A 195 -8.36 16.12 0.61
CA CYS A 195 -9.51 15.98 -0.28
C CYS A 195 -10.68 16.85 0.17
N ALA A 196 -11.46 17.32 -0.80
CA ALA A 196 -12.73 17.99 -0.54
C ALA A 196 -13.83 16.97 -0.17
N ASP A 197 -14.96 17.47 0.30
CA ASP A 197 -16.12 16.65 0.70
C ASP A 197 -16.66 15.76 -0.43
N ASP A 198 -16.42 16.14 -1.70
CA ASP A 198 -16.79 15.36 -2.88
C ASP A 198 -15.76 14.27 -3.25
N GLY A 199 -14.74 14.09 -2.44
CA GLY A 199 -13.68 13.10 -2.60
C GLY A 199 -12.60 13.46 -3.61
N ARG A 200 -12.61 14.66 -4.21
CA ARG A 200 -11.52 15.11 -5.09
C ARG A 200 -10.33 15.56 -4.28
N ALA A 201 -9.13 15.13 -4.68
CA ALA A 201 -7.91 15.66 -4.09
C ALA A 201 -7.77 17.15 -4.35
N THR A 202 -7.47 17.92 -3.31
CA THR A 202 -7.17 19.35 -3.37
C THR A 202 -5.68 19.61 -3.32
N SER A 203 -4.93 18.73 -2.63
CA SER A 203 -3.46 18.73 -2.63
C SER A 203 -2.90 17.32 -2.48
N ILE A 204 -1.67 17.12 -2.97
CA ILE A 204 -0.87 15.92 -2.75
C ILE A 204 0.56 16.36 -2.48
N GLU A 205 1.07 16.07 -1.29
CA GLU A 205 2.42 16.40 -0.87
C GLU A 205 3.22 15.13 -0.55
N THR A 206 4.47 15.07 -1.01
CA THR A 206 5.37 13.97 -0.64
C THR A 206 5.89 14.17 0.77
N LEU A 207 5.71 13.17 1.62
CA LEU A 207 6.27 13.11 2.96
C LEU A 207 7.62 12.39 2.94
N ARG A 208 8.60 13.00 3.61
CA ARG A 208 9.92 12.38 3.82
C ARG A 208 10.45 12.77 5.18
N ILE A 209 10.23 11.92 6.18
CA ILE A 209 10.47 12.21 7.60
C ILE A 209 11.60 11.33 8.10
N SER A 210 12.70 11.94 8.54
CA SER A 210 13.81 11.23 9.18
C SER A 210 13.42 10.82 10.61
N VAL A 211 13.72 9.58 10.96
CA VAL A 211 13.51 9.05 12.31
C VAL A 211 14.87 8.93 12.97
N PRO A 212 15.04 9.52 14.17
CA PRO A 212 16.30 9.47 14.91
C PRO A 212 16.79 8.07 15.23
#